data_6f6c91ddd9ccd180eb95c1969bd220f0
#
_entry.id   6f6c91ddd9ccd180eb95c1969bd220f0
#
_cell.length_a   1.000
_cell.length_b   1.000
_cell.length_c   1.000
_cell.angle_alpha   90.00
_cell.angle_beta   90.00
_cell.angle_gamma   90.00
#
_symmetry.space_group_name_H-M   'P 1'
#
loop_
_entity.id
_entity.type
_entity.pdbx_description
1 polymer ?
#
loop_
_entity_poly.entity_id
_entity_poly.type
_entity_poly.pdbx_seq_one_letter_code
_entity_poly.pdbx_strand_id
1 'polypeptide(L)'
;MSVLSREELRAALAADPPLVEGVEIDVQLQTNGIDLRVERVQRLSSPGLLGATDAVREPAAREDVPSDNDGWWELHRGAYVITYREKVNLPHDLMALARPRSTLLRSGVAIHAAVWDAGYSGRGEGLLSVLNARGYRLQRGARVLQLVFFRLSAPTAEGYKGRYQGENPA
;
A
#
# COMPACT_ATOMS: atom_id res chain seq x y z
N MET A 1 14.16 -12.07 13.58
CA MET A 1 13.48 -11.24 12.56
C MET A 1 14.53 -10.36 11.90
N SER A 2 14.68 -10.39 10.58
CA SER A 2 15.64 -9.59 9.83
C SER A 2 14.91 -8.86 8.68
N VAL A 3 15.43 -7.68 8.32
CA VAL A 3 14.96 -6.93 7.15
C VAL A 3 15.64 -7.52 5.92
N LEU A 4 14.91 -7.67 4.82
CA LEU A 4 15.51 -8.11 3.56
C LEU A 4 16.43 -7.02 2.99
N SER A 5 17.62 -7.42 2.58
CA SER A 5 18.56 -6.59 1.83
C SER A 5 18.07 -6.31 0.41
N ARG A 6 18.71 -5.34 -0.26
CA ARG A 6 18.41 -5.03 -1.66
C ARG A 6 18.60 -6.24 -2.58
N GLU A 7 19.63 -7.06 -2.32
CA GLU A 7 19.96 -8.26 -3.09
C GLU A 7 18.91 -9.35 -2.90
N GLU A 8 18.46 -9.57 -1.66
CA GLU A 8 17.37 -10.51 -1.36
C GLU A 8 16.06 -10.06 -2.00
N LEU A 9 15.75 -8.75 -1.95
CA LEU A 9 14.57 -8.19 -2.62
C LEU A 9 14.64 -8.36 -4.13
N ARG A 10 15.80 -8.14 -4.76
CA ARG A 10 15.99 -8.37 -6.19
C ARG A 10 15.75 -9.84 -6.55
N ALA A 11 16.26 -10.77 -5.77
CA ALA A 11 16.02 -12.20 -5.98
C ALA A 11 14.53 -12.56 -5.80
N ALA A 12 13.87 -12.01 -4.79
CA ALA A 12 12.44 -12.25 -4.54
C ALA A 12 11.54 -11.64 -5.64
N LEU A 13 11.95 -10.55 -6.29
CA LEU A 13 11.25 -9.97 -7.46
C LEU A 13 11.40 -10.83 -8.72
N ALA A 14 12.45 -11.66 -8.80
CA ALA A 14 12.68 -12.59 -9.93
C ALA A 14 12.04 -13.98 -9.70
N ALA A 15 11.42 -14.21 -8.54
CA ALA A 15 10.75 -15.48 -8.21
C ALA A 15 9.42 -15.62 -8.98
N ASP A 16 8.83 -16.82 -8.92
CA ASP A 16 7.51 -17.12 -9.47
C ASP A 16 6.59 -17.72 -8.38
N PRO A 17 5.53 -17.04 -7.94
CA PRO A 17 5.20 -15.64 -8.30
C PRO A 17 6.23 -14.65 -7.73
N PRO A 18 6.45 -13.48 -8.36
CA PRO A 18 7.32 -12.46 -7.81
C PRO A 18 6.74 -11.87 -6.51
N LEU A 19 7.63 -11.48 -5.59
CA LEU A 19 7.23 -10.87 -4.32
C LEU A 19 6.31 -9.64 -4.52
N VAL A 20 6.58 -8.86 -5.56
CA VAL A 20 5.75 -7.73 -5.98
C VAL A 20 5.69 -7.71 -7.50
N GLU A 21 4.48 -7.77 -8.05
CA GLU A 21 4.22 -7.71 -9.50
C GLU A 21 4.15 -6.25 -9.98
N GLY A 22 4.59 -5.98 -11.21
CA GLY A 22 4.48 -4.67 -11.86
C GLY A 22 5.55 -3.65 -11.43
N VAL A 23 6.64 -4.11 -10.81
CA VAL A 23 7.74 -3.27 -10.33
C VAL A 23 8.70 -2.91 -11.48
N GLU A 24 9.03 -1.64 -11.61
CA GLU A 24 10.17 -1.15 -12.39
C GLU A 24 11.42 -1.14 -11.49
N ILE A 25 12.22 -2.22 -11.59
CA ILE A 25 13.31 -2.51 -10.63
C ILE A 25 14.25 -1.33 -10.45
N ASP A 26 14.68 -0.70 -11.55
CA ASP A 26 15.67 0.39 -11.51
C ASP A 26 15.14 1.66 -10.82
N VAL A 27 13.82 1.82 -10.72
CA VAL A 27 13.16 2.98 -10.16
C VAL A 27 12.62 2.71 -8.74
N GLN A 28 12.02 1.53 -8.52
CA GLN A 28 11.25 1.23 -7.32
C GLN A 28 12.02 0.41 -6.28
N LEU A 29 13.04 -0.38 -6.67
CA LEU A 29 13.85 -1.15 -5.73
C LEU A 29 14.81 -0.23 -4.99
N GLN A 30 14.54 -0.01 -3.70
CA GLN A 30 15.34 0.81 -2.80
C GLN A 30 16.34 -0.03 -2.00
N THR A 31 17.16 0.60 -1.16
CA THR A 31 18.16 -0.10 -0.31
C THR A 31 17.51 -1.08 0.66
N ASN A 32 16.38 -0.72 1.25
CA ASN A 32 15.73 -1.50 2.32
C ASN A 32 14.23 -1.71 2.05
N GLY A 33 13.80 -1.75 0.79
CA GLY A 33 12.38 -1.95 0.48
C GLY A 33 12.06 -1.69 -0.99
N ILE A 34 10.77 -1.72 -1.29
CA ILE A 34 10.22 -1.49 -2.62
C ILE A 34 9.23 -0.32 -2.54
N ASP A 35 9.41 0.68 -3.39
CA ASP A 35 8.46 1.79 -3.49
C ASP A 35 7.20 1.34 -4.24
N LEU A 36 6.02 1.60 -3.66
CA LEU A 36 4.74 1.39 -4.34
C LEU A 36 4.20 2.70 -4.92
N ARG A 37 3.54 2.60 -6.06
CA ARG A 37 2.93 3.72 -6.79
C ARG A 37 1.43 3.80 -6.50
N VAL A 38 0.90 5.03 -6.47
CA VAL A 38 -0.54 5.24 -6.39
C VAL A 38 -1.21 4.99 -7.74
N GLU A 39 -2.30 4.23 -7.76
CA GLU A 39 -3.13 3.98 -8.94
C GLU A 39 -4.47 4.71 -8.88
N ARG A 40 -5.09 4.76 -7.70
CA ARG A 40 -6.43 5.32 -7.50
C ARG A 40 -6.49 6.12 -6.21
N VAL A 41 -7.29 7.17 -6.22
CA VAL A 41 -7.59 7.99 -5.03
C VAL A 41 -9.09 8.09 -4.88
N GLN A 42 -9.60 7.80 -3.69
CA GLN A 42 -11.02 7.82 -3.36
C GLN A 42 -11.27 8.67 -2.12
N ARG A 43 -12.36 9.42 -2.12
CA ARG A 43 -12.88 10.15 -0.96
C ARG A 43 -13.85 9.26 -0.20
N LEU A 44 -13.82 9.33 1.13
CA LEU A 44 -14.81 8.69 1.99
C LEU A 44 -16.14 9.47 1.89
N SER A 45 -17.25 8.77 1.63
CA SER A 45 -18.58 9.37 1.40
C SER A 45 -19.62 8.95 2.42
N SER A 46 -19.29 8.05 3.37
CA SER A 46 -20.14 7.68 4.49
C SER A 46 -19.33 7.42 5.77
N PRO A 47 -19.97 7.32 6.94
CA PRO A 47 -19.31 6.74 8.11
C PRO A 47 -19.00 5.26 7.86
N GLY A 48 -17.98 4.73 8.54
CA GLY A 48 -17.73 3.29 8.67
C GLY A 48 -18.21 2.78 10.01
N LEU A 49 -18.33 1.45 10.16
CA LEU A 49 -18.73 0.77 11.37
C LEU A 49 -17.79 -0.40 11.65
N LEU A 50 -17.34 -0.50 12.90
CA LEU A 50 -16.59 -1.65 13.40
C LEU A 50 -17.17 -2.04 14.77
N GLY A 51 -17.79 -3.20 14.84
CA GLY A 51 -18.30 -3.78 16.09
C GLY A 51 -17.27 -4.67 16.78
N ALA A 52 -17.66 -5.23 17.91
CA ALA A 52 -16.81 -6.14 18.67
C ALA A 52 -16.60 -7.51 18.00
N THR A 53 -17.34 -7.83 16.96
CA THR A 53 -17.20 -9.05 16.15
C THR A 53 -17.08 -8.70 14.68
N ASP A 54 -16.42 -9.55 13.90
CA ASP A 54 -16.26 -9.37 12.44
C ASP A 54 -17.58 -9.35 11.66
N ALA A 55 -18.65 -9.88 12.22
CA ALA A 55 -20.01 -9.81 11.66
C ALA A 55 -20.56 -8.37 11.60
N VAL A 56 -20.01 -7.48 12.44
CA VAL A 56 -20.40 -6.06 12.51
C VAL A 56 -19.24 -5.21 12.00
N ARG A 57 -18.97 -5.29 10.70
CA ARG A 57 -17.90 -4.54 10.04
C ARG A 57 -18.35 -4.01 8.70
N GLU A 58 -18.48 -2.69 8.59
CA GLU A 58 -18.85 -1.99 7.37
C GLU A 58 -17.85 -0.85 7.12
N PRO A 59 -16.91 -1.01 6.15
CA PRO A 59 -16.06 0.08 5.74
C PRO A 59 -16.89 1.23 5.16
N ALA A 60 -16.41 2.46 5.33
CA ALA A 60 -17.04 3.63 4.74
C ALA A 60 -17.17 3.48 3.22
N ALA A 61 -18.28 3.95 2.66
CA ALA A 61 -18.45 4.06 1.21
C ALA A 61 -17.45 5.07 0.64
N ARG A 62 -17.13 4.93 -0.65
CA ARG A 62 -16.08 5.69 -1.31
C ARG A 62 -16.51 6.19 -2.68
N GLU A 63 -15.99 7.33 -3.08
CA GLU A 63 -16.17 7.92 -4.39
C GLU A 63 -14.81 8.23 -5.01
N ASP A 64 -14.64 7.94 -6.29
CA ASP A 64 -13.41 8.26 -6.99
C ASP A 64 -13.18 9.77 -7.05
N VAL A 65 -11.96 10.19 -6.76
CA VAL A 65 -11.54 11.57 -7.01
C VAL A 65 -11.13 11.68 -8.47
N PRO A 66 -11.74 12.54 -9.27
CA PRO A 66 -11.36 12.72 -10.66
C PRO A 66 -9.95 13.28 -10.76
N SER A 67 -9.16 12.75 -11.69
CA SER A 67 -7.89 13.33 -12.11
C SER A 67 -8.07 14.16 -13.38
N ASP A 68 -7.15 15.07 -13.64
CA ASP A 68 -7.07 15.74 -14.94
C ASP A 68 -6.55 14.78 -16.06
N ASN A 69 -6.44 15.29 -17.29
CA ASN A 69 -6.00 14.50 -18.44
C ASN A 69 -4.57 13.98 -18.35
N ASP A 70 -3.73 14.62 -17.53
CA ASP A 70 -2.34 14.22 -17.27
C ASP A 70 -2.21 13.32 -16.02
N GLY A 71 -3.34 12.94 -15.42
CA GLY A 71 -3.42 12.05 -14.27
C GLY A 71 -3.14 12.72 -12.93
N TRP A 72 -3.23 14.05 -12.82
CA TRP A 72 -3.06 14.77 -11.56
C TRP A 72 -4.36 14.86 -10.77
N TRP A 73 -4.27 14.60 -9.47
CA TRP A 73 -5.30 14.90 -8.48
C TRP A 73 -4.96 16.18 -7.73
N GLU A 74 -5.94 17.08 -7.61
CA GLU A 74 -5.91 18.22 -6.70
C GLU A 74 -6.59 17.81 -5.38
N LEU A 75 -5.79 17.48 -4.37
CA LEU A 75 -6.28 16.97 -3.09
C LEU A 75 -6.35 18.09 -2.05
N HIS A 76 -7.55 18.41 -1.61
CA HIS A 76 -7.76 19.33 -0.49
C HIS A 76 -7.40 18.65 0.84
N ARG A 77 -7.31 19.45 1.91
CA ARG A 77 -7.15 18.93 3.27
C ARG A 77 -8.25 17.92 3.58
N GLY A 78 -7.86 16.70 3.99
CA GLY A 78 -8.81 15.62 4.24
C GLY A 78 -8.16 14.25 4.26
N ALA A 79 -9.00 13.23 4.35
CA ALA A 79 -8.63 11.83 4.34
C ALA A 79 -9.14 11.16 3.05
N TYR A 80 -8.28 10.35 2.45
CA TYR A 80 -8.53 9.64 1.19
C TYR A 80 -8.06 8.21 1.33
N VAL A 81 -8.72 7.29 0.64
CA VAL A 81 -8.20 5.94 0.45
C VAL A 81 -7.46 5.90 -0.88
N ILE A 82 -6.24 5.37 -0.88
CA ILE A 82 -5.47 5.15 -2.08
C ILE A 82 -5.28 3.65 -2.30
N THR A 83 -5.36 3.22 -3.57
CA THR A 83 -5.02 1.87 -4.00
C THR A 83 -3.65 1.90 -4.66
N TYR A 84 -2.79 0.92 -4.37
CA TYR A 84 -1.49 0.80 -5.00
C TYR A 84 -1.58 0.10 -6.35
N ARG A 85 -0.65 0.45 -7.26
CA ARG A 85 -0.58 -0.14 -8.61
C ARG A 85 -0.06 -1.57 -8.57
N GLU A 86 0.93 -1.80 -7.74
CA GLU A 86 1.63 -3.07 -7.63
C GLU A 86 0.80 -4.08 -6.84
N LYS A 87 0.84 -5.35 -7.27
CA LYS A 87 0.31 -6.47 -6.50
C LYS A 87 1.43 -7.08 -5.67
N VAL A 88 1.18 -7.23 -4.39
CA VAL A 88 2.12 -7.84 -3.43
C VAL A 88 1.73 -9.30 -3.20
N ASN A 89 2.71 -10.21 -3.19
CA ASN A 89 2.53 -11.63 -2.92
C ASN A 89 3.48 -12.03 -1.79
N LEU A 90 3.01 -12.04 -0.55
CA LEU A 90 3.81 -12.41 0.60
C LEU A 90 3.84 -13.93 0.81
N PRO A 91 5.02 -14.57 0.79
CA PRO A 91 5.14 -15.96 1.20
C PRO A 91 4.91 -16.10 2.71
N HIS A 92 4.80 -17.33 3.20
CA HIS A 92 4.49 -17.62 4.61
C HIS A 92 5.63 -17.29 5.60
N ASP A 93 6.81 -16.94 5.12
CA ASP A 93 7.97 -16.57 5.93
C ASP A 93 8.30 -15.07 5.91
N LEU A 94 7.51 -14.26 5.20
CA LEU A 94 7.68 -12.81 5.13
C LEU A 94 6.43 -12.07 5.57
N MET A 95 6.64 -10.95 6.26
CA MET A 95 5.65 -9.90 6.48
C MET A 95 6.20 -8.56 5.98
N ALA A 96 5.35 -7.55 5.85
CA ALA A 96 5.82 -6.22 5.50
C ALA A 96 5.16 -5.11 6.31
N LEU A 97 5.92 -4.01 6.50
CA LEU A 97 5.43 -2.75 7.05
C LEU A 97 5.71 -1.62 6.06
N ALA A 98 4.80 -0.67 6.01
CA ALA A 98 4.85 0.43 5.09
C ALA A 98 5.22 1.77 5.77
N ARG A 99 5.96 2.60 5.04
CA ARG A 99 6.25 3.98 5.42
C ARG A 99 6.06 4.93 4.24
N PRO A 100 5.44 6.11 4.45
CA PRO A 100 5.33 7.11 3.39
C PRO A 100 6.71 7.60 2.96
N ARG A 101 6.83 7.98 1.71
CA ARG A 101 8.07 8.60 1.22
C ARG A 101 8.26 9.98 1.87
N SER A 102 9.51 10.33 2.07
CA SER A 102 9.91 11.54 2.82
C SER A 102 9.40 12.86 2.21
N THR A 103 9.15 12.90 0.89
CA THR A 103 8.57 14.08 0.22
C THR A 103 7.15 14.35 0.70
N LEU A 104 6.33 13.31 0.91
CA LEU A 104 4.97 13.47 1.42
C LEU A 104 5.00 14.06 2.84
N LEU A 105 5.83 13.48 3.73
CA LEU A 105 5.98 13.96 5.10
C LEU A 105 6.34 15.45 5.14
N ARG A 106 7.32 15.86 4.33
CA ARG A 106 7.79 17.26 4.25
C ARG A 106 6.75 18.21 3.64
N SER A 107 5.73 17.66 2.98
CA SER A 107 4.64 18.43 2.38
C SER A 107 3.37 18.43 3.24
N GLY A 108 3.43 17.86 4.45
CA GLY A 108 2.26 17.75 5.35
C GLY A 108 1.25 16.69 4.87
N VAL A 109 1.76 15.60 4.27
CA VAL A 109 0.95 14.47 3.82
C VAL A 109 1.46 13.19 4.46
N ALA A 110 0.56 12.38 4.99
CA ALA A 110 0.88 11.11 5.60
C ALA A 110 0.13 9.96 4.91
N ILE A 111 0.73 8.77 4.95
CA ILE A 111 0.05 7.52 4.57
C ILE A 111 0.10 6.59 5.76
N HIS A 112 -1.05 6.08 6.14
CA HIS A 112 -1.22 5.05 7.16
C HIS A 112 -1.58 3.74 6.46
N ALA A 113 -0.90 2.67 6.82
CA ALA A 113 -1.14 1.33 6.30
C ALA A 113 -1.28 0.35 7.47
N ALA A 114 -2.03 -0.71 7.25
CA ALA A 114 -2.06 -1.87 8.15
C ALA A 114 -0.79 -2.71 8.00
N VAL A 115 -0.69 -3.76 8.78
CA VAL A 115 0.33 -4.80 8.58
C VAL A 115 0.01 -5.57 7.31
N TRP A 116 1.04 -5.90 6.55
CA TRP A 116 0.98 -6.81 5.42
C TRP A 116 1.40 -8.19 5.90
N ASP A 117 0.41 -9.03 6.18
CA ASP A 117 0.61 -10.32 6.81
C ASP A 117 1.18 -11.37 5.85
N ALA A 118 1.90 -12.35 6.39
CA ALA A 118 2.40 -13.50 5.64
C ALA A 118 1.25 -14.25 4.95
N GLY A 119 1.44 -14.62 3.68
CA GLY A 119 0.42 -15.26 2.85
C GLY A 119 -0.57 -14.30 2.19
N TYR A 120 -0.49 -12.99 2.43
CA TYR A 120 -1.31 -12.01 1.72
C TYR A 120 -0.92 -11.91 0.25
N SER A 121 -1.92 -11.83 -0.62
CA SER A 121 -1.75 -11.51 -2.05
C SER A 121 -2.85 -10.52 -2.47
N GLY A 122 -2.47 -9.40 -3.08
CA GLY A 122 -3.43 -8.38 -3.54
C GLY A 122 -2.79 -7.04 -3.84
N ARG A 123 -3.58 -6.11 -4.40
CA ARG A 123 -3.24 -4.68 -4.48
C ARG A 123 -3.82 -3.98 -3.28
N GLY A 124 -2.98 -3.77 -2.29
CA GLY A 124 -3.41 -3.18 -1.02
C GLY A 124 -3.77 -1.70 -1.11
N GLU A 125 -4.27 -1.21 0.00
CA GLU A 125 -4.73 0.16 0.16
C GLU A 125 -4.02 0.86 1.31
N GLY A 126 -4.07 2.18 1.32
CA GLY A 126 -3.60 3.02 2.40
C GLY A 126 -4.51 4.22 2.63
N LEU A 127 -4.52 4.72 3.86
CA LEU A 127 -5.18 5.98 4.18
C LEU A 127 -4.21 7.13 3.94
N LEU A 128 -4.46 7.95 2.92
CA LEU A 128 -3.74 9.18 2.64
C LEU A 128 -4.39 10.34 3.40
N SER A 129 -3.63 10.97 4.28
CA SER A 129 -4.07 12.14 5.05
C SER A 129 -3.36 13.39 4.53
N VAL A 130 -4.09 14.33 3.95
CA VAL A 130 -3.58 15.64 3.55
C VAL A 130 -3.83 16.62 4.71
N LEU A 131 -2.79 16.91 5.48
CA LEU A 131 -2.83 17.84 6.62
C LEU A 131 -2.52 19.29 6.20
N ASN A 132 -1.82 19.47 5.08
CA ASN A 132 -1.50 20.77 4.54
C ASN A 132 -2.78 21.53 4.16
N ALA A 133 -3.00 22.70 4.77
CA ALA A 133 -4.19 23.54 4.53
C ALA A 133 -4.30 24.05 3.07
N ARG A 134 -3.18 24.10 2.35
CA ARG A 134 -3.14 24.50 0.92
C ARG A 134 -3.41 23.32 -0.02
N GLY A 135 -3.62 22.11 0.51
CA GLY A 135 -3.82 20.91 -0.30
C GLY A 135 -2.50 20.27 -0.77
N TYR A 136 -2.63 19.32 -1.68
CA TYR A 136 -1.51 18.57 -2.25
C TYR A 136 -1.85 18.11 -3.68
N ARG A 137 -0.91 18.27 -4.60
CA ARG A 137 -1.04 17.71 -5.95
C ARG A 137 -0.34 16.35 -6.02
N LEU A 138 -1.05 15.34 -6.47
CA LEU A 138 -0.54 13.98 -6.59
C LEU A 138 -0.82 13.45 -8.00
N GLN A 139 0.19 12.88 -8.65
CA GLN A 139 0.01 12.30 -9.99
C GLN A 139 -0.15 10.78 -9.91
N ARG A 140 -1.01 10.22 -10.74
CA ARG A 140 -1.13 8.76 -10.92
C ARG A 140 0.22 8.17 -11.28
N GLY A 141 0.58 7.04 -10.67
CA GLY A 141 1.88 6.42 -10.85
C GLY A 141 3.01 7.03 -10.03
N ALA A 142 2.76 8.09 -9.25
CA ALA A 142 3.75 8.60 -8.31
C ALA A 142 4.08 7.56 -7.23
N ARG A 143 5.37 7.40 -6.89
CA ARG A 143 5.81 6.56 -5.78
C ARG A 143 5.50 7.24 -4.46
N VAL A 144 4.66 6.62 -3.64
CA VAL A 144 4.11 7.25 -2.44
C VAL A 144 4.52 6.56 -1.15
N LEU A 145 4.82 5.26 -1.22
CA LEU A 145 5.02 4.40 -0.07
C LEU A 145 6.24 3.52 -0.31
N GLN A 146 7.07 3.31 0.72
CA GLN A 146 8.08 2.26 0.74
C GLN A 146 7.60 1.11 1.60
N LEU A 147 7.56 -0.09 1.03
CA LEU A 147 7.25 -1.33 1.72
C LEU A 147 8.56 -2.01 2.15
N VAL A 148 8.71 -2.22 3.46
CA VAL A 148 9.88 -2.87 4.07
C VAL A 148 9.48 -4.27 4.47
N PHE A 149 10.26 -5.27 4.04
CA PHE A 149 9.96 -6.69 4.23
C PHE A 149 10.81 -7.28 5.36
N PHE A 150 10.16 -8.08 6.19
CA PHE A 150 10.77 -8.72 7.36
C PHE A 150 10.63 -10.22 7.26
N ARG A 151 11.75 -10.93 7.45
CA ARG A 151 11.73 -12.38 7.57
C ARG A 151 11.25 -12.78 8.96
N LEU A 152 10.26 -13.66 9.02
CA LEU A 152 9.77 -14.24 10.26
C LEU A 152 10.83 -15.20 10.83
N SER A 153 10.80 -15.43 12.14
CA SER A 153 11.67 -16.40 12.82
C SER A 153 11.42 -17.84 12.37
N ALA A 154 10.20 -18.14 11.94
CA ALA A 154 9.79 -19.36 11.26
C ALA A 154 8.59 -19.05 10.36
N PRO A 155 8.39 -19.80 9.26
CA PRO A 155 7.20 -19.67 8.44
C PRO A 155 5.93 -19.93 9.26
N THR A 156 4.87 -19.17 9.01
CA THR A 156 3.56 -19.48 9.59
C THR A 156 2.92 -20.66 8.86
N ALA A 157 2.28 -21.56 9.62
CA ALA A 157 1.58 -22.71 9.04
C ALA A 157 0.39 -22.28 8.17
N GLU A 158 -0.31 -21.22 8.61
CA GLU A 158 -1.44 -20.64 7.89
C GLU A 158 -1.12 -19.20 7.51
N GLY A 159 -1.28 -18.87 6.22
CA GLY A 159 -1.17 -17.50 5.73
C GLY A 159 -2.46 -16.71 5.95
N TYR A 160 -2.40 -15.43 5.59
CA TYR A 160 -3.54 -14.50 5.67
C TYR A 160 -4.78 -15.07 4.96
N LYS A 161 -5.90 -15.10 5.68
CA LYS A 161 -7.22 -15.56 5.21
C LYS A 161 -8.31 -14.48 5.43
N GLY A 162 -7.89 -13.25 5.66
CA GLY A 162 -8.79 -12.15 5.96
C GLY A 162 -9.58 -11.67 4.73
N ARG A 163 -10.50 -10.73 4.96
CA ARG A 163 -11.42 -10.17 3.97
C ARG A 163 -10.73 -9.58 2.73
N TYR A 164 -9.51 -9.12 2.89
CA TYR A 164 -8.77 -8.39 1.83
C TYR A 164 -7.83 -9.29 1.02
N GLN A 165 -7.92 -10.62 1.18
CA GLN A 165 -7.19 -11.54 0.32
C GLN A 165 -7.68 -11.42 -1.13
N GLY A 166 -6.77 -11.17 -2.08
CA GLY A 166 -7.09 -10.97 -3.48
C GLY A 166 -7.76 -9.64 -3.82
N GLU A 167 -7.67 -8.65 -2.92
CA GLU A 167 -8.32 -7.35 -3.14
C GLU A 167 -7.77 -6.59 -4.35
N ASN A 168 -8.62 -5.73 -4.93
CA ASN A 168 -8.34 -4.90 -6.09
C ASN A 168 -7.68 -5.68 -7.25
N PRO A 169 -8.36 -6.68 -7.82
CA PRO A 169 -7.86 -7.41 -8.99
C PRO A 169 -7.61 -6.43 -10.17
N ALA A 170 -6.86 -6.89 -11.18
CA ALA A 170 -6.51 -6.07 -12.35
C ALA A 170 -7.73 -5.64 -13.16
#